data_c19730184f077cc5a1761260af8bb53b
#
_entry.id   c19730184f077cc5a1761260af8bb53b
#
_cell.length_a   1.000
_cell.length_b   1.000
_cell.length_c   1.000
_cell.angle_alpha   90.00
_cell.angle_beta   90.00
_cell.angle_gamma   90.00
#
_symmetry.space_group_name_H-M   'P 1'
#
loop_
_entity.id
_entity.type
_entity.pdbx_description
1 polymer ?
#
loop_
_entity_poly.entity_id
_entity_poly.type
_entity_poly.pdbx_seq_one_letter_code
_entity_poly.pdbx_strand_id
1 'polypeptide(L)'
;MTRLLLLAAVVSCCWNVSIAQESSLTKEYKEQAILRLNELMNERYVFPDVAKATEKHLLDQWEAGHFDQFEDDEAFAAALTESVQSINKDKHMRIWPNPRYEAPPNTPEHRIEEQLARMERSRRNNYGFSTVQVLEGNVGYLDLGGFAGLENAKSHADAAMALLHRTDAVIFDLRKNGGGSPRMVQYLCSFFFDEKVHLNSLYWRQGDETEEFWTLDEVGGVKMPDVPLFVITSDRTFSGAEEFSYNMQTRKRATLVGETTGGGANPGGSMPINENLRVFIPVGRAINPVTNTNWEGVGVVPEIKIDQEAAYDKTVALAQEAAEAYRGEKKEQYTNLLLDLSKQFANYTAGQSEETILAHLTKCKNARILREGDINGLGYEQLMQEERPQIAEAIFRANTLLYPNSANVYDSYGEALMLNGKLEESVKNYERAVALAVENEDGNLELFRRNLANATSKLEAKE
;
A
#
# COMPACT_ATOMS: atom_id res chain seq x y z
N MET A 1 -57.10 -39.60 -65.08
CA MET A 1 -57.47 -40.48 -63.97
C MET A 1 -56.46 -40.23 -62.83
N THR A 2 -56.79 -39.37 -61.93
CA THR A 2 -55.89 -38.80 -60.88
C THR A 2 -56.36 -39.36 -59.53
N ARG A 3 -55.58 -40.14 -58.88
CA ARG A 3 -55.84 -40.55 -57.48
C ARG A 3 -55.18 -39.64 -56.51
N LEU A 4 -56.02 -38.96 -55.71
CA LEU A 4 -55.64 -38.17 -54.55
C LEU A 4 -55.33 -39.12 -53.38
N LEU A 5 -54.16 -39.01 -52.77
CA LEU A 5 -53.82 -39.65 -51.52
C LEU A 5 -53.80 -38.55 -50.43
N LEU A 6 -54.74 -38.63 -49.49
CA LEU A 6 -54.74 -37.81 -48.26
C LEU A 6 -53.80 -38.47 -47.26
N LEU A 7 -52.78 -37.70 -46.89
CA LEU A 7 -51.90 -37.97 -45.70
C LEU A 7 -52.51 -37.25 -44.51
N ALA A 8 -53.00 -37.98 -43.53
CA ALA A 8 -53.33 -37.40 -42.22
C ALA A 8 -52.09 -37.32 -41.34
N ALA A 9 -51.65 -36.10 -41.07
CA ALA A 9 -50.57 -35.82 -40.10
C ALA A 9 -51.19 -35.77 -38.69
N VAL A 10 -50.85 -36.77 -37.86
CA VAL A 10 -51.18 -36.76 -36.43
C VAL A 10 -50.06 -35.89 -35.72
N VAL A 11 -50.44 -34.69 -35.36
CA VAL A 11 -49.58 -33.85 -34.51
C VAL A 11 -49.74 -34.29 -33.06
N SER A 12 -48.77 -35.04 -32.54
CA SER A 12 -48.67 -35.39 -31.13
C SER A 12 -48.06 -34.18 -30.39
N CYS A 13 -48.90 -33.38 -29.75
CA CYS A 13 -48.43 -32.35 -28.80
C CYS A 13 -47.94 -33.06 -27.53
N CYS A 14 -46.64 -33.33 -27.45
CA CYS A 14 -45.98 -33.62 -26.19
C CYS A 14 -45.90 -32.30 -25.36
N TRP A 15 -46.82 -32.15 -24.45
CA TRP A 15 -46.69 -31.18 -23.38
C TRP A 15 -45.57 -31.67 -22.47
N ASN A 16 -44.35 -31.07 -22.60
CA ASN A 16 -43.37 -31.14 -21.57
C ASN A 16 -43.84 -30.24 -20.42
N VAL A 17 -44.53 -30.84 -19.47
CA VAL A 17 -44.72 -30.22 -18.16
C VAL A 17 -43.37 -30.32 -17.47
N SER A 18 -42.56 -29.27 -17.59
CA SER A 18 -41.48 -29.04 -16.65
C SER A 18 -42.15 -28.76 -15.30
N ILE A 19 -42.28 -29.81 -14.50
CA ILE A 19 -42.51 -29.63 -13.07
C ILE A 19 -41.23 -29.02 -12.54
N ALA A 20 -41.20 -27.68 -12.44
CA ALA A 20 -40.31 -27.03 -11.52
C ALA A 20 -40.72 -27.55 -10.14
N GLN A 21 -39.93 -28.45 -9.60
CA GLN A 21 -40.06 -28.90 -8.24
C GLN A 21 -39.69 -27.71 -7.37
N GLU A 22 -40.69 -26.90 -6.99
CA GLU A 22 -40.56 -25.98 -5.88
C GLU A 22 -40.33 -26.87 -4.65
N SER A 23 -39.05 -27.08 -4.31
CA SER A 23 -38.71 -27.72 -3.06
C SER A 23 -38.82 -26.67 -1.98
N SER A 24 -40.03 -26.56 -1.38
CA SER A 24 -40.17 -25.85 -0.13
C SER A 24 -39.20 -26.44 0.89
N LEU A 25 -38.42 -25.59 1.56
CA LEU A 25 -37.47 -26.03 2.59
C LEU A 25 -38.20 -26.79 3.70
N THR A 26 -37.80 -28.04 3.94
CA THR A 26 -38.42 -28.84 5.02
C THR A 26 -38.04 -28.26 6.39
N LYS A 27 -38.88 -28.50 7.39
CA LYS A 27 -38.62 -28.08 8.78
C LYS A 27 -37.31 -28.70 9.29
N GLU A 28 -37.05 -29.96 8.97
CA GLU A 28 -35.84 -30.67 9.35
C GLU A 28 -34.59 -30.04 8.72
N TYR A 29 -34.65 -29.64 7.44
CA TYR A 29 -33.54 -28.94 6.78
C TYR A 29 -33.17 -27.62 7.49
N LYS A 30 -34.17 -26.80 7.82
CA LYS A 30 -33.98 -25.53 8.53
C LYS A 30 -33.40 -25.73 9.93
N GLU A 31 -33.92 -26.73 10.66
CA GLU A 31 -33.42 -27.09 11.99
C GLU A 31 -31.94 -27.50 11.94
N GLN A 32 -31.58 -28.39 11.05
CA GLN A 32 -30.19 -28.84 10.89
C GLN A 32 -29.26 -27.70 10.50
N ALA A 33 -29.71 -26.77 9.64
CA ALA A 33 -28.94 -25.61 9.25
C ALA A 33 -28.68 -24.66 10.45
N ILE A 34 -29.69 -24.40 11.28
CA ILE A 34 -29.57 -23.59 12.49
C ILE A 34 -28.62 -24.24 13.50
N LEU A 35 -28.78 -25.55 13.75
CA LEU A 35 -27.91 -26.29 14.68
C LEU A 35 -26.44 -26.24 14.21
N ARG A 36 -26.22 -26.49 12.91
CA ARG A 36 -24.86 -26.44 12.36
C ARG A 36 -24.25 -25.03 12.41
N LEU A 37 -25.04 -23.98 12.15
CA LEU A 37 -24.62 -22.60 12.28
C LEU A 37 -24.18 -22.29 13.72
N ASN A 38 -24.98 -22.69 14.71
CA ASN A 38 -24.67 -22.53 16.13
C ASN A 38 -23.37 -23.25 16.53
N GLU A 39 -23.19 -24.49 16.06
CA GLU A 39 -21.97 -25.26 16.30
C GLU A 39 -20.73 -24.52 15.73
N LEU A 40 -20.78 -24.09 14.46
CA LEU A 40 -19.71 -23.35 13.81
C LEU A 40 -19.38 -22.05 14.55
N MET A 41 -20.40 -21.31 14.99
CA MET A 41 -20.20 -20.07 15.76
C MET A 41 -19.54 -20.34 17.12
N ASN A 42 -20.01 -21.32 17.86
CA ASN A 42 -19.44 -21.67 19.16
C ASN A 42 -17.96 -22.13 19.05
N GLU A 43 -17.65 -22.85 17.99
CA GLU A 43 -16.27 -23.31 17.73
C GLU A 43 -15.34 -22.19 17.26
N ARG A 44 -15.81 -21.26 16.44
CA ARG A 44 -14.96 -20.42 15.60
C ARG A 44 -15.08 -18.94 15.83
N TYR A 45 -16.27 -18.42 16.13
CA TYR A 45 -16.50 -16.97 16.22
C TYR A 45 -15.61 -16.34 17.27
N VAL A 46 -14.99 -15.21 16.95
CA VAL A 46 -13.98 -14.55 17.79
C VAL A 46 -14.46 -14.15 19.20
N PHE A 47 -15.78 -13.99 19.38
CA PHE A 47 -16.38 -13.66 20.68
C PHE A 47 -17.27 -14.81 21.20
N PRO A 48 -16.72 -15.73 22.05
CA PRO A 48 -17.46 -16.91 22.51
C PRO A 48 -18.77 -16.61 23.24
N ASP A 49 -18.81 -15.57 24.05
CA ASP A 49 -20.01 -15.21 24.83
C ASP A 49 -21.11 -14.66 23.89
N VAL A 50 -20.72 -13.94 22.84
CA VAL A 50 -21.66 -13.46 21.82
C VAL A 50 -22.15 -14.62 20.97
N ALA A 51 -21.32 -15.63 20.67
CA ALA A 51 -21.75 -16.85 19.98
C ALA A 51 -22.86 -17.56 20.76
N LYS A 52 -22.69 -17.74 22.07
CA LYS A 52 -23.73 -18.34 22.95
C LYS A 52 -25.02 -17.52 23.01
N ALA A 53 -24.90 -16.19 23.07
CA ALA A 53 -26.08 -15.33 23.04
C ALA A 53 -26.83 -15.42 21.70
N THR A 54 -26.10 -15.52 20.58
CA THR A 54 -26.68 -15.71 19.23
C THR A 54 -27.34 -17.08 19.10
N GLU A 55 -26.70 -18.14 19.61
CA GLU A 55 -27.28 -19.48 19.63
C GLU A 55 -28.63 -19.47 20.35
N LYS A 56 -28.67 -18.92 21.57
CA LYS A 56 -29.91 -18.82 22.32
C LYS A 56 -31.00 -18.07 21.54
N HIS A 57 -30.64 -16.95 20.92
CA HIS A 57 -31.58 -16.15 20.13
C HIS A 57 -32.14 -16.92 18.93
N LEU A 58 -31.30 -17.64 18.19
CA LEU A 58 -31.71 -18.43 17.05
C LEU A 58 -32.65 -19.61 17.45
N LEU A 59 -32.36 -20.25 18.60
CA LEU A 59 -33.21 -21.32 19.12
C LEU A 59 -34.56 -20.77 19.62
N ASP A 60 -34.58 -19.64 20.33
CA ASP A 60 -35.82 -18.97 20.77
C ASP A 60 -36.71 -18.60 19.55
N GLN A 61 -36.08 -18.08 18.46
CA GLN A 61 -36.78 -17.76 17.21
C GLN A 61 -37.28 -19.02 16.48
N TRP A 62 -36.50 -20.10 16.50
CA TRP A 62 -36.89 -21.38 15.93
C TRP A 62 -38.13 -21.95 16.64
N GLU A 63 -38.14 -21.98 17.98
CA GLU A 63 -39.25 -22.43 18.79
C GLU A 63 -40.51 -21.58 18.57
N ALA A 64 -40.33 -20.26 18.34
CA ALA A 64 -41.42 -19.34 18.04
C ALA A 64 -41.95 -19.47 16.59
N GLY A 65 -41.37 -20.32 15.74
CA GLY A 65 -41.79 -20.51 14.34
C GLY A 65 -41.39 -19.36 13.40
N HIS A 66 -40.44 -18.52 13.79
CA HIS A 66 -40.03 -17.35 13.01
C HIS A 66 -39.55 -17.73 11.59
N PHE A 67 -38.92 -18.90 11.45
CA PHE A 67 -38.34 -19.34 10.19
C PHE A 67 -39.31 -20.19 9.34
N ASP A 68 -40.53 -20.51 9.82
CA ASP A 68 -41.47 -21.37 9.12
C ASP A 68 -41.93 -20.81 7.75
N GLN A 69 -42.01 -19.47 7.66
CA GLN A 69 -42.50 -18.75 6.49
C GLN A 69 -41.56 -18.72 5.28
N PHE A 70 -40.27 -19.04 5.45
CA PHE A 70 -39.26 -18.95 4.36
C PHE A 70 -39.26 -20.28 3.57
N GLU A 71 -39.52 -20.21 2.26
CA GLU A 71 -39.70 -21.37 1.40
C GLU A 71 -38.49 -21.68 0.51
N ASP A 72 -37.55 -20.72 0.38
CA ASP A 72 -36.32 -20.84 -0.41
C ASP A 72 -35.05 -20.51 0.40
N ASP A 73 -33.92 -20.98 -0.09
CA ASP A 73 -32.60 -20.80 0.55
C ASP A 73 -32.19 -19.34 0.63
N GLU A 74 -32.56 -18.47 -0.32
CA GLU A 74 -32.15 -17.07 -0.34
C GLU A 74 -32.86 -16.27 0.77
N ALA A 75 -34.19 -16.42 0.88
CA ALA A 75 -34.99 -15.80 1.92
C ALA A 75 -34.62 -16.32 3.32
N PHE A 76 -34.38 -17.63 3.44
CA PHE A 76 -33.95 -18.23 4.71
C PHE A 76 -32.55 -17.78 5.13
N ALA A 77 -31.58 -17.74 4.22
CA ALA A 77 -30.23 -17.24 4.48
C ALA A 77 -30.23 -15.76 4.88
N ALA A 78 -31.07 -14.94 4.23
CA ALA A 78 -31.24 -13.53 4.58
C ALA A 78 -31.80 -13.37 6.01
N ALA A 79 -32.83 -14.14 6.36
CA ALA A 79 -33.43 -14.15 7.69
C ALA A 79 -32.43 -14.60 8.79
N LEU A 80 -31.66 -15.65 8.51
CA LEU A 80 -30.57 -16.08 9.40
C LEU A 80 -29.52 -14.99 9.58
N THR A 81 -29.13 -14.31 8.51
CA THR A 81 -28.17 -13.19 8.55
C THR A 81 -28.69 -12.07 9.45
N GLU A 82 -29.93 -11.64 9.24
CA GLU A 82 -30.56 -10.59 10.06
C GLU A 82 -30.62 -11.00 11.54
N SER A 83 -31.05 -12.23 11.81
CA SER A 83 -31.15 -12.76 13.17
C SER A 83 -29.79 -12.78 13.87
N VAL A 84 -28.76 -13.27 13.21
CA VAL A 84 -27.38 -13.32 13.74
C VAL A 84 -26.85 -11.92 13.97
N GLN A 85 -26.96 -11.03 12.99
CA GLN A 85 -26.48 -9.65 13.08
C GLN A 85 -27.26 -8.79 14.08
N SER A 86 -28.49 -9.17 14.41
CA SER A 86 -29.28 -8.47 15.46
C SER A 86 -28.61 -8.56 16.83
N ILE A 87 -27.85 -9.63 17.08
CA ILE A 87 -27.13 -9.90 18.32
C ILE A 87 -25.67 -9.48 18.25
N ASN A 88 -24.92 -10.00 17.25
CA ASN A 88 -23.47 -9.82 17.20
C ASN A 88 -23.03 -8.50 16.56
N LYS A 89 -23.89 -7.82 15.81
CA LYS A 89 -23.61 -6.56 15.08
C LYS A 89 -22.46 -6.66 14.07
N ASP A 90 -21.97 -7.86 13.79
CA ASP A 90 -20.81 -8.11 12.94
C ASP A 90 -21.21 -8.16 11.46
N LYS A 91 -20.80 -7.15 10.70
CA LYS A 91 -21.19 -6.99 9.30
C LYS A 91 -20.48 -7.95 8.34
N HIS A 92 -19.37 -8.57 8.76
CA HIS A 92 -18.77 -9.66 8.01
C HIS A 92 -19.58 -10.93 8.08
N MET A 93 -20.30 -11.18 9.19
CA MET A 93 -21.07 -12.40 9.37
C MET A 93 -22.33 -12.38 8.51
N ARG A 94 -22.26 -13.08 7.39
CA ARG A 94 -23.36 -13.21 6.43
C ARG A 94 -23.56 -14.67 6.07
N ILE A 95 -24.80 -15.04 5.87
CA ILE A 95 -25.22 -16.34 5.36
C ILE A 95 -25.76 -16.14 3.94
N TRP A 96 -25.39 -17.00 3.03
CA TRP A 96 -25.88 -16.95 1.65
C TRP A 96 -26.05 -18.34 1.07
N PRO A 97 -26.95 -18.51 0.09
CA PRO A 97 -27.15 -19.78 -0.58
C PRO A 97 -25.97 -20.11 -1.51
N ASN A 98 -25.65 -21.37 -1.58
CA ASN A 98 -24.69 -21.93 -2.50
C ASN A 98 -25.24 -23.14 -3.23
N PRO A 99 -26.26 -22.98 -4.11
CA PRO A 99 -27.07 -24.07 -4.68
C PRO A 99 -26.29 -25.01 -5.62
N ARG A 100 -25.00 -24.80 -5.80
CA ARG A 100 -24.10 -25.62 -6.63
C ARG A 100 -22.83 -26.01 -5.92
N TYR A 101 -22.86 -26.01 -4.59
CA TYR A 101 -21.68 -26.43 -3.84
C TYR A 101 -21.62 -27.99 -3.89
N GLU A 102 -21.15 -28.48 -5.02
CA GLU A 102 -20.42 -29.74 -4.99
C GLU A 102 -19.06 -29.41 -4.38
N ALA A 103 -18.72 -30.07 -3.27
CA ALA A 103 -17.38 -29.89 -2.70
C ALA A 103 -16.37 -30.13 -3.83
N PRO A 104 -15.55 -29.13 -4.20
CA PRO A 104 -14.69 -29.30 -5.35
C PRO A 104 -13.81 -30.52 -5.12
N PRO A 105 -13.52 -31.29 -6.19
CA PRO A 105 -12.65 -32.45 -6.05
C PRO A 105 -11.36 -32.04 -5.38
N ASN A 106 -11.00 -32.63 -4.25
CA ASN A 106 -9.74 -32.34 -3.59
C ASN A 106 -8.57 -33.01 -4.33
N THR A 107 -8.50 -32.76 -5.66
CA THR A 107 -7.44 -33.25 -6.54
C THR A 107 -6.40 -32.14 -6.77
N PRO A 108 -5.15 -32.52 -7.05
CA PRO A 108 -4.12 -31.55 -7.43
C PRO A 108 -4.52 -30.70 -8.64
N GLU A 109 -5.18 -31.29 -9.63
CA GLU A 109 -5.62 -30.64 -10.86
C GLU A 109 -6.63 -29.54 -10.55
N HIS A 110 -7.65 -29.81 -9.73
CA HIS A 110 -8.66 -28.82 -9.36
C HIS A 110 -8.05 -27.65 -8.56
N ARG A 111 -7.12 -27.94 -7.62
CA ARG A 111 -6.42 -26.88 -6.89
C ARG A 111 -5.60 -25.98 -7.83
N ILE A 112 -4.97 -26.55 -8.85
CA ILE A 112 -4.25 -25.79 -9.88
C ILE A 112 -5.20 -24.93 -10.69
N GLU A 113 -6.33 -25.48 -11.15
CA GLU A 113 -7.35 -24.74 -11.89
C GLU A 113 -7.91 -23.57 -11.09
N GLU A 114 -8.25 -23.76 -9.82
CA GLU A 114 -8.69 -22.66 -8.95
C GLU A 114 -7.61 -21.60 -8.73
N GLN A 115 -6.36 -22.03 -8.57
CA GLN A 115 -5.24 -21.11 -8.42
C GLN A 115 -5.05 -20.27 -9.68
N LEU A 116 -5.07 -20.91 -10.86
CA LEU A 116 -4.96 -20.22 -12.14
C LEU A 116 -6.12 -19.24 -12.36
N ALA A 117 -7.36 -19.65 -12.04
CA ALA A 117 -8.52 -18.78 -12.16
C ALA A 117 -8.44 -17.56 -11.21
N ARG A 118 -7.91 -17.73 -10.00
CA ARG A 118 -7.64 -16.61 -9.07
C ARG A 118 -6.58 -15.67 -9.61
N MET A 119 -5.47 -16.23 -10.08
CA MET A 119 -4.38 -15.43 -10.69
C MET A 119 -4.88 -14.64 -11.90
N GLU A 120 -5.67 -15.25 -12.77
CA GLU A 120 -6.24 -14.61 -13.95
C GLU A 120 -7.20 -13.48 -13.59
N ARG A 121 -8.08 -13.66 -12.59
CA ARG A 121 -8.94 -12.58 -12.07
C ARG A 121 -8.12 -11.43 -11.52
N SER A 122 -7.11 -11.73 -10.70
CA SER A 122 -6.24 -10.70 -10.13
C SER A 122 -5.47 -9.94 -11.21
N ARG A 123 -4.96 -10.64 -12.24
CA ARG A 123 -4.28 -10.05 -13.39
C ARG A 123 -5.20 -9.13 -14.18
N ARG A 124 -6.44 -9.53 -14.45
CA ARG A 124 -7.42 -8.71 -15.18
C ARG A 124 -7.79 -7.42 -14.43
N ASN A 125 -7.82 -7.47 -13.12
CA ASN A 125 -8.08 -6.33 -12.25
C ASN A 125 -6.82 -5.56 -11.86
N ASN A 126 -5.67 -5.86 -12.52
CA ASN A 126 -4.36 -5.26 -12.21
C ASN A 126 -4.07 -5.26 -10.71
N TYR A 127 -4.43 -6.36 -10.01
CA TYR A 127 -4.24 -6.53 -8.56
C TYR A 127 -4.86 -5.43 -7.70
N GLY A 128 -5.90 -4.76 -8.19
CA GLY A 128 -6.60 -3.68 -7.54
C GLY A 128 -6.09 -2.27 -7.87
N PHE A 129 -4.95 -2.13 -8.55
CA PHE A 129 -4.40 -0.83 -8.96
C PHE A 129 -5.06 -0.36 -10.26
N SER A 130 -6.25 0.24 -10.16
CA SER A 130 -7.09 0.59 -11.31
C SER A 130 -6.54 1.77 -12.09
N THR A 131 -6.14 2.84 -11.40
CA THR A 131 -5.61 4.06 -12.01
C THR A 131 -4.53 4.66 -11.13
N VAL A 132 -3.39 5.02 -11.73
CA VAL A 132 -2.32 5.81 -11.09
C VAL A 132 -2.01 6.97 -12.01
N GLN A 133 -2.14 8.22 -11.53
CA GLN A 133 -1.90 9.40 -12.35
C GLN A 133 -1.44 10.59 -11.51
N VAL A 134 -0.87 11.58 -12.19
CA VAL A 134 -0.55 12.89 -11.60
C VAL A 134 -1.56 13.89 -12.16
N LEU A 135 -2.34 14.49 -11.28
CA LEU A 135 -3.33 15.50 -11.59
C LEU A 135 -2.70 16.90 -11.66
N GLU A 136 -3.49 17.88 -12.11
CA GLU A 136 -3.10 19.30 -12.05
C GLU A 136 -2.74 19.71 -10.62
N GLY A 137 -1.75 20.59 -10.49
CA GLY A 137 -1.23 20.99 -9.19
C GLY A 137 -0.18 20.04 -8.60
N ASN A 138 0.30 19.04 -9.38
CA ASN A 138 1.22 18.00 -8.96
C ASN A 138 0.65 17.12 -7.84
N VAL A 139 -0.63 16.77 -7.94
CA VAL A 139 -1.32 15.90 -7.02
C VAL A 139 -1.31 14.46 -7.55
N GLY A 140 -0.76 13.53 -6.77
CA GLY A 140 -0.79 12.10 -7.07
C GLY A 140 -2.18 11.52 -6.77
N TYR A 141 -2.70 10.68 -7.66
CA TYR A 141 -3.98 10.00 -7.48
C TYR A 141 -3.84 8.49 -7.75
N LEU A 142 -4.35 7.70 -6.82
CA LEU A 142 -4.42 6.24 -6.90
C LEU A 142 -5.87 5.79 -6.66
N ASP A 143 -6.54 5.25 -7.69
CA ASP A 143 -7.76 4.45 -7.54
C ASP A 143 -7.37 3.01 -7.23
N LEU A 144 -7.54 2.60 -5.98
CA LEU A 144 -7.19 1.28 -5.48
C LEU A 144 -8.47 0.49 -5.16
N GLY A 145 -8.82 -0.46 -6.02
CA GLY A 145 -10.04 -1.27 -5.91
C GLY A 145 -9.95 -2.45 -4.95
N GLY A 146 -8.77 -2.74 -4.37
CA GLY A 146 -8.56 -3.83 -3.41
C GLY A 146 -7.11 -3.99 -3.01
N PHE A 147 -6.87 -4.56 -1.82
CA PHE A 147 -5.53 -4.87 -1.31
C PHE A 147 -5.18 -6.33 -1.64
N ALA A 148 -4.63 -6.56 -2.82
CA ALA A 148 -4.21 -7.90 -3.23
C ALA A 148 -3.05 -8.44 -2.36
N GLY A 149 -2.83 -9.76 -2.35
CA GLY A 149 -1.73 -10.38 -1.62
C GLY A 149 -0.38 -9.78 -2.00
N LEU A 150 0.41 -9.40 -1.00
CA LEU A 150 1.68 -8.69 -1.21
C LEU A 150 2.65 -9.48 -2.09
N GLU A 151 2.69 -10.79 -1.92
CA GLU A 151 3.55 -11.72 -2.68
C GLU A 151 3.30 -11.66 -4.20
N ASN A 152 2.07 -11.29 -4.62
CA ASN A 152 1.69 -11.24 -6.03
C ASN A 152 1.67 -9.80 -6.59
N ALA A 153 1.47 -8.81 -5.74
CA ALA A 153 1.17 -7.44 -6.16
C ALA A 153 2.20 -6.40 -5.69
N LYS A 154 3.28 -6.82 -5.02
CA LYS A 154 4.33 -5.90 -4.54
C LYS A 154 4.88 -5.01 -5.65
N SER A 155 5.18 -5.59 -6.81
CA SER A 155 5.71 -4.84 -7.95
C SER A 155 4.74 -3.77 -8.48
N HIS A 156 3.42 -4.01 -8.39
CA HIS A 156 2.39 -3.04 -8.77
C HIS A 156 2.33 -1.88 -7.76
N ALA A 157 2.41 -2.21 -6.46
CA ALA A 157 2.51 -1.21 -5.41
C ALA A 157 3.78 -0.35 -5.58
N ASP A 158 4.94 -0.96 -5.81
CA ASP A 158 6.20 -0.26 -6.04
C ASP A 158 6.13 0.67 -7.25
N ALA A 159 5.56 0.21 -8.37
CA ALA A 159 5.38 1.02 -9.58
C ALA A 159 4.43 2.21 -9.37
N ALA A 160 3.32 1.99 -8.67
CA ALA A 160 2.38 3.04 -8.32
C ALA A 160 3.06 4.10 -7.43
N MET A 161 3.73 3.68 -6.37
CA MET A 161 4.41 4.58 -5.44
C MET A 161 5.62 5.28 -6.10
N ALA A 162 6.30 4.62 -7.04
CA ALA A 162 7.37 5.24 -7.84
C ALA A 162 6.86 6.36 -8.74
N LEU A 163 5.62 6.29 -9.25
CA LEU A 163 5.00 7.39 -9.98
C LEU A 163 4.64 8.55 -9.05
N LEU A 164 4.19 8.25 -7.83
CA LEU A 164 3.63 9.23 -6.89
C LEU A 164 4.70 9.92 -6.01
N HIS A 165 5.89 9.37 -5.84
CA HIS A 165 6.87 9.85 -4.85
C HIS A 165 7.37 11.29 -5.05
N ARG A 166 7.10 11.90 -6.21
CA ARG A 166 7.47 13.29 -6.54
C ARG A 166 6.28 14.24 -6.60
N THR A 167 5.12 13.78 -6.18
CA THR A 167 3.95 14.66 -6.09
C THR A 167 3.94 15.41 -4.77
N ASP A 168 3.24 16.53 -4.74
CA ASP A 168 3.21 17.45 -3.60
C ASP A 168 2.01 17.19 -2.67
N ALA A 169 1.08 16.34 -3.09
CA ALA A 169 0.03 15.73 -2.29
C ALA A 169 -0.36 14.38 -2.93
N VAL A 170 -0.95 13.47 -2.14
CA VAL A 170 -1.38 12.15 -2.63
C VAL A 170 -2.83 11.89 -2.21
N ILE A 171 -3.60 11.32 -3.12
CA ILE A 171 -4.99 10.87 -2.90
C ILE A 171 -5.05 9.36 -3.12
N PHE A 172 -5.57 8.62 -2.13
CA PHE A 172 -6.01 7.24 -2.28
C PHE A 172 -7.54 7.22 -2.38
N ASP A 173 -8.07 6.77 -3.51
CA ASP A 173 -9.50 6.59 -3.69
C ASP A 173 -9.88 5.14 -3.35
N LEU A 174 -10.52 4.97 -2.20
CA LEU A 174 -10.95 3.68 -1.67
C LEU A 174 -12.48 3.50 -1.72
N ARG A 175 -13.21 4.36 -2.43
CA ARG A 175 -14.69 4.29 -2.50
C ARG A 175 -15.24 2.98 -3.00
N LYS A 176 -14.47 2.19 -3.76
CA LYS A 176 -14.86 0.90 -4.31
C LYS A 176 -14.06 -0.25 -3.73
N ASN A 177 -13.28 0.00 -2.68
CA ASN A 177 -12.36 -0.96 -2.12
C ASN A 177 -12.99 -1.78 -0.99
N GLY A 178 -13.23 -3.06 -1.24
CA GLY A 178 -13.77 -4.01 -0.25
C GLY A 178 -12.74 -4.60 0.70
N GLY A 179 -11.48 -4.13 0.68
CA GLY A 179 -10.43 -4.63 1.56
C GLY A 179 -9.45 -5.57 0.90
N GLY A 180 -8.92 -6.52 1.67
CA GLY A 180 -7.97 -7.51 1.20
C GLY A 180 -6.86 -7.82 2.21
N SER A 181 -5.62 -7.96 1.72
CA SER A 181 -4.47 -8.43 2.49
C SER A 181 -3.97 -7.39 3.52
N PRO A 182 -3.92 -7.71 4.82
CA PRO A 182 -3.31 -6.84 5.84
C PRO A 182 -1.83 -6.55 5.56
N ARG A 183 -1.12 -7.48 4.92
CA ARG A 183 0.28 -7.28 4.53
C ARG A 183 0.44 -6.20 3.46
N MET A 184 -0.50 -6.09 2.51
CA MET A 184 -0.50 -5.01 1.53
C MET A 184 -0.90 -3.68 2.16
N VAL A 185 -1.85 -3.68 3.11
CA VAL A 185 -2.17 -2.49 3.92
C VAL A 185 -0.93 -2.00 4.66
N GLN A 186 -0.24 -2.88 5.41
CA GLN A 186 1.03 -2.58 6.08
C GLN A 186 2.06 -1.99 5.12
N TYR A 187 2.23 -2.62 3.96
CA TYR A 187 3.21 -2.21 2.97
C TYR A 187 2.96 -0.80 2.44
N LEU A 188 1.72 -0.52 2.01
CA LEU A 188 1.35 0.81 1.51
C LEU A 188 1.38 1.89 2.60
N CYS A 189 0.96 1.56 3.82
CA CYS A 189 1.12 2.47 4.98
C CYS A 189 2.59 2.86 5.19
N SER A 190 3.52 1.91 5.02
CA SER A 190 4.94 2.11 5.30
C SER A 190 5.61 3.16 4.42
N PHE A 191 5.03 3.52 3.27
CA PHE A 191 5.53 4.62 2.44
C PHE A 191 5.32 6.01 3.07
N PHE A 192 4.44 6.13 4.06
CA PHE A 192 4.03 7.41 4.63
C PHE A 192 4.55 7.66 6.06
N PHE A 193 5.50 6.83 6.51
CA PHE A 193 6.17 6.99 7.80
C PHE A 193 7.67 6.75 7.62
N ASP A 194 8.50 7.58 8.21
CA ASP A 194 9.95 7.42 8.26
C ASP A 194 10.43 6.69 9.52
N GLU A 195 9.59 6.61 10.53
CA GLU A 195 9.83 5.90 11.79
C GLU A 195 9.03 4.59 11.88
N LYS A 196 9.39 3.76 12.85
CA LYS A 196 8.69 2.51 13.15
C LYS A 196 7.41 2.80 13.93
N VAL A 197 6.25 2.60 13.28
CA VAL A 197 4.92 2.87 13.83
C VAL A 197 4.12 1.58 13.93
N HIS A 198 3.54 1.30 15.09
CA HIS A 198 2.58 0.21 15.27
C HIS A 198 1.23 0.62 14.63
N LEU A 199 0.85 -0.03 13.55
CA LEU A 199 -0.35 0.31 12.77
C LEU A 199 -1.60 -0.34 13.35
N ASN A 200 -1.56 -1.66 13.51
CA ASN A 200 -2.68 -2.49 13.91
C ASN A 200 -2.19 -3.80 14.52
N SER A 201 -3.06 -4.51 15.24
CA SER A 201 -2.87 -5.89 15.65
C SER A 201 -4.07 -6.73 15.25
N LEU A 202 -3.86 -7.98 14.88
CA LEU A 202 -4.90 -8.96 14.63
C LEU A 202 -4.82 -10.05 15.70
N TYR A 203 -5.83 -10.12 16.54
CA TYR A 203 -6.01 -11.23 17.47
C TYR A 203 -6.77 -12.37 16.80
N TRP A 204 -6.27 -13.59 16.95
CA TRP A 204 -6.85 -14.81 16.42
C TRP A 204 -7.30 -15.71 17.58
N ARG A 205 -8.59 -16.05 17.61
CA ARG A 205 -9.13 -16.93 18.65
C ARG A 205 -8.48 -18.31 18.65
N GLN A 206 -8.26 -18.89 17.46
CA GLN A 206 -7.56 -20.16 17.35
C GLN A 206 -6.06 -19.93 17.62
N GLY A 207 -5.56 -20.55 18.66
CA GLY A 207 -4.18 -20.39 19.13
C GLY A 207 -3.99 -19.30 20.17
N ASP A 208 -5.00 -18.43 20.41
CA ASP A 208 -4.91 -17.29 21.34
C ASP A 208 -3.69 -16.42 21.05
N GLU A 209 -3.52 -16.08 19.75
CA GLU A 209 -2.36 -15.38 19.24
C GLU A 209 -2.71 -13.96 18.78
N THR A 210 -1.75 -13.04 18.96
CA THR A 210 -1.85 -11.68 18.44
C THR A 210 -0.69 -11.41 17.50
N GLU A 211 -1.02 -11.04 16.28
CA GLU A 211 -0.06 -10.62 15.26
C GLU A 211 -0.04 -9.09 15.17
N GLU A 212 1.14 -8.49 15.34
CA GLU A 212 1.33 -7.05 15.27
C GLU A 212 1.81 -6.61 13.88
N PHE A 213 1.23 -5.54 13.37
CA PHE A 213 1.60 -4.93 12.10
C PHE A 213 2.25 -3.57 12.35
N TRP A 214 3.55 -3.52 12.11
CA TRP A 214 4.38 -2.32 12.21
C TRP A 214 4.76 -1.83 10.83
N THR A 215 5.03 -0.52 10.68
CA THR A 215 5.63 -0.01 9.44
C THR A 215 6.95 -0.70 9.16
N LEU A 216 7.22 -0.96 7.89
CA LEU A 216 8.46 -1.59 7.44
C LEU A 216 9.57 -0.54 7.37
N ASP A 217 10.78 -0.94 7.73
CA ASP A 217 11.96 -0.08 7.61
C ASP A 217 12.28 0.21 6.14
N GLU A 218 12.12 -0.81 5.27
CA GLU A 218 12.38 -0.71 3.83
C GLU A 218 11.11 -0.97 3.02
N VAL A 219 10.94 -0.19 1.96
CA VAL A 219 9.91 -0.35 0.92
C VAL A 219 10.57 -0.30 -0.46
N GLY A 220 9.88 -0.76 -1.50
CA GLY A 220 10.40 -0.77 -2.88
C GLY A 220 10.46 0.61 -3.54
N GLY A 221 10.76 1.65 -2.79
CA GLY A 221 10.82 3.01 -3.30
C GLY A 221 11.14 4.05 -2.23
N VAL A 222 10.71 5.26 -2.49
CA VAL A 222 10.96 6.42 -1.64
C VAL A 222 9.79 6.64 -0.69
N LYS A 223 10.05 6.71 0.60
CA LYS A 223 9.05 7.11 1.60
C LYS A 223 8.69 8.59 1.48
N MET A 224 7.46 8.92 1.83
CA MET A 224 6.84 10.25 1.73
C MET A 224 6.20 10.66 3.07
N PRO A 225 6.98 10.75 4.17
CA PRO A 225 6.43 11.00 5.50
C PRO A 225 5.74 12.36 5.62
N ASP A 226 6.19 13.36 4.87
CA ASP A 226 5.72 14.75 4.98
C ASP A 226 4.65 15.12 3.94
N VAL A 227 4.51 14.34 2.86
CA VAL A 227 3.60 14.67 1.75
C VAL A 227 2.15 14.61 2.24
N PRO A 228 1.32 15.65 2.05
CA PRO A 228 -0.08 15.62 2.39
C PRO A 228 -0.80 14.42 1.78
N LEU A 229 -1.53 13.66 2.60
CA LEU A 229 -2.24 12.45 2.19
C LEU A 229 -3.74 12.60 2.44
N PHE A 230 -4.51 12.27 1.43
CA PHE A 230 -5.97 12.23 1.48
C PHE A 230 -6.47 10.82 1.16
N VAL A 231 -7.57 10.41 1.79
CA VAL A 231 -8.23 9.14 1.51
C VAL A 231 -9.70 9.40 1.25
N ILE A 232 -10.19 8.97 0.08
CA ILE A 232 -11.62 9.08 -0.25
C ILE A 232 -12.31 7.78 0.15
N THR A 233 -13.36 7.90 0.97
CA THR A 233 -14.13 6.77 1.49
C THR A 233 -15.60 6.80 1.06
N SER A 234 -16.25 5.65 1.05
CA SER A 234 -17.71 5.51 0.89
C SER A 234 -18.22 4.39 1.81
N ASP A 235 -19.52 4.17 1.82
CA ASP A 235 -20.18 3.04 2.53
C ASP A 235 -19.72 1.65 2.04
N ARG A 236 -19.10 1.60 0.84
CA ARG A 236 -18.52 0.38 0.25
C ARG A 236 -17.04 0.18 0.59
N THR A 237 -16.38 1.19 1.16
CA THR A 237 -15.04 1.02 1.73
C THR A 237 -15.15 0.06 2.90
N PHE A 238 -14.44 -1.10 2.85
CA PHE A 238 -14.68 -2.17 3.80
C PHE A 238 -13.40 -2.92 4.20
N SER A 239 -13.40 -3.55 5.41
CA SER A 239 -12.34 -4.46 5.88
C SER A 239 -10.93 -3.85 5.79
N GLY A 240 -9.98 -4.45 5.04
CA GLY A 240 -8.61 -3.93 4.87
C GLY A 240 -8.53 -2.49 4.35
N ALA A 241 -9.56 -2.00 3.62
CA ALA A 241 -9.61 -0.60 3.20
C ALA A 241 -9.98 0.33 4.36
N GLU A 242 -10.81 -0.16 5.27
CA GLU A 242 -11.08 0.52 6.52
C GLU A 242 -9.86 0.49 7.45
N GLU A 243 -9.12 -0.62 7.48
CA GLU A 243 -7.86 -0.74 8.23
C GLU A 243 -6.86 0.31 7.77
N PHE A 244 -6.64 0.46 6.45
CA PHE A 244 -5.78 1.51 5.89
C PHE A 244 -6.24 2.90 6.33
N SER A 245 -7.53 3.20 6.13
CA SER A 245 -8.14 4.48 6.47
C SER A 245 -8.02 4.79 7.97
N TYR A 246 -8.33 3.82 8.83
CA TYR A 246 -8.29 3.96 10.28
C TYR A 246 -6.85 4.13 10.81
N ASN A 247 -5.90 3.36 10.28
CA ASN A 247 -4.48 3.50 10.61
C ASN A 247 -3.98 4.91 10.28
N MET A 248 -4.30 5.42 9.11
CA MET A 248 -3.90 6.76 8.69
C MET A 248 -4.58 7.86 9.50
N GLN A 249 -5.86 7.69 9.82
CA GLN A 249 -6.65 8.64 10.61
C GLN A 249 -6.15 8.71 12.06
N THR A 250 -6.03 7.57 12.74
CA THR A 250 -5.65 7.52 14.17
C THR A 250 -4.24 8.05 14.39
N ARG A 251 -3.36 7.91 13.39
CA ARG A 251 -2.00 8.49 13.38
C ARG A 251 -1.96 9.93 12.86
N LYS A 252 -3.10 10.53 12.51
CA LYS A 252 -3.21 11.88 11.94
C LYS A 252 -2.33 12.06 10.70
N ARG A 253 -2.18 10.97 9.93
CA ARG A 253 -1.31 10.96 8.75
C ARG A 253 -2.06 11.32 7.48
N ALA A 254 -3.35 11.07 7.42
CA ALA A 254 -4.20 11.43 6.29
C ALA A 254 -5.47 12.15 6.74
N THR A 255 -6.03 12.95 5.83
CA THR A 255 -7.38 13.51 5.94
C THR A 255 -8.33 12.62 5.15
N LEU A 256 -9.36 12.09 5.79
CA LEU A 256 -10.40 11.28 5.15
C LEU A 256 -11.53 12.19 4.66
N VAL A 257 -12.01 11.93 3.44
CA VAL A 257 -13.08 12.70 2.80
C VAL A 257 -14.10 11.74 2.20
N GLY A 258 -15.38 11.94 2.43
CA GLY A 258 -16.46 11.11 1.87
C GLY A 258 -17.47 10.66 2.89
N GLU A 259 -17.94 9.42 2.75
CA GLU A 259 -18.93 8.82 3.63
C GLU A 259 -18.28 7.93 4.70
N THR A 260 -19.02 7.68 5.78
CA THR A 260 -18.65 6.68 6.78
C THR A 260 -18.57 5.31 6.12
N THR A 261 -17.53 4.56 6.41
CA THR A 261 -17.26 3.26 5.80
C THR A 261 -18.20 2.14 6.29
N GLY A 262 -18.11 0.96 5.69
CA GLY A 262 -19.05 -0.13 5.92
C GLY A 262 -19.08 -0.71 7.33
N GLY A 263 -17.97 -0.67 8.07
CA GLY A 263 -17.90 -1.13 9.47
C GLY A 263 -17.65 -2.62 9.64
N GLY A 264 -16.60 -3.16 8.99
CA GLY A 264 -16.15 -4.54 9.15
C GLY A 264 -14.69 -4.64 9.55
N ALA A 265 -14.42 -5.02 10.80
CA ALA A 265 -13.06 -5.07 11.36
C ALA A 265 -12.59 -6.50 11.69
N ASN A 266 -13.48 -7.47 11.68
CA ASN A 266 -13.19 -8.80 12.17
C ASN A 266 -12.86 -9.77 11.03
N PRO A 267 -11.58 -10.17 10.84
CA PRO A 267 -11.19 -11.09 9.79
C PRO A 267 -11.74 -12.51 10.04
N GLY A 268 -12.03 -13.22 8.95
CA GLY A 268 -12.59 -14.56 9.05
C GLY A 268 -12.55 -15.31 7.74
N GLY A 269 -13.42 -16.29 7.63
CA GLY A 269 -13.53 -17.15 6.45
C GLY A 269 -14.91 -17.70 6.20
N SER A 270 -15.16 -18.09 4.96
CA SER A 270 -16.39 -18.75 4.55
C SER A 270 -16.37 -20.24 4.89
N MET A 271 -17.40 -20.72 5.58
CA MET A 271 -17.58 -22.13 5.97
C MET A 271 -18.90 -22.67 5.47
N PRO A 272 -19.01 -23.95 5.08
CA PRO A 272 -20.28 -24.56 4.73
C PRO A 272 -21.12 -24.81 5.98
N ILE A 273 -22.38 -24.40 5.95
CA ILE A 273 -23.39 -24.83 6.90
C ILE A 273 -23.89 -26.21 6.45
N ASN A 274 -24.27 -26.35 5.18
CA ASN A 274 -24.64 -27.59 4.50
C ASN A 274 -24.27 -27.48 3.01
N GLU A 275 -24.83 -28.35 2.16
CA GLU A 275 -24.57 -28.33 0.71
C GLU A 275 -25.08 -27.04 0.00
N ASN A 276 -26.13 -26.40 0.53
CA ASN A 276 -26.80 -25.26 -0.08
C ASN A 276 -26.49 -23.92 0.62
N LEU A 277 -25.97 -23.91 1.83
CA LEU A 277 -25.75 -22.68 2.61
C LEU A 277 -24.31 -22.56 3.09
N ARG A 278 -23.82 -21.35 3.03
CA ARG A 278 -22.52 -20.97 3.60
C ARG A 278 -22.67 -19.78 4.54
N VAL A 279 -21.73 -19.67 5.47
CA VAL A 279 -21.61 -18.53 6.37
C VAL A 279 -20.17 -18.02 6.38
N PHE A 280 -19.99 -16.71 6.43
CA PHE A 280 -18.70 -16.12 6.80
C PHE A 280 -18.66 -15.99 8.32
N ILE A 281 -17.64 -16.58 8.95
CA ILE A 281 -17.45 -16.50 10.41
C ILE A 281 -16.15 -15.75 10.69
N PRO A 282 -16.24 -14.58 11.36
CA PRO A 282 -15.09 -13.89 11.91
C PRO A 282 -14.38 -14.72 12.98
N VAL A 283 -13.11 -15.04 12.78
CA VAL A 283 -12.30 -15.86 13.69
C VAL A 283 -11.20 -15.06 14.39
N GLY A 284 -11.07 -13.79 14.02
CA GLY A 284 -10.15 -12.83 14.61
C GLY A 284 -10.79 -11.46 14.73
N ARG A 285 -10.06 -10.53 15.35
CA ARG A 285 -10.46 -9.12 15.47
C ARG A 285 -9.27 -8.18 15.32
N ALA A 286 -9.49 -7.03 14.70
CA ALA A 286 -8.52 -5.96 14.67
C ALA A 286 -8.48 -5.22 16.02
N ILE A 287 -7.30 -4.74 16.40
CA ILE A 287 -7.08 -3.92 17.60
C ILE A 287 -6.11 -2.79 17.22
N ASN A 288 -6.63 -1.58 17.08
CA ASN A 288 -5.79 -0.42 16.80
C ASN A 288 -5.07 0.02 18.09
N PRO A 289 -3.73 0.19 18.06
CA PRO A 289 -2.95 0.48 19.28
C PRO A 289 -3.14 1.89 19.83
N VAL A 290 -3.77 2.81 19.08
CA VAL A 290 -4.06 4.18 19.55
C VAL A 290 -5.37 4.22 20.30
N THR A 291 -6.40 3.55 19.77
CA THR A 291 -7.76 3.60 20.31
C THR A 291 -8.10 2.40 21.21
N ASN A 292 -7.29 1.33 21.16
CA ASN A 292 -7.53 0.04 21.80
C ASN A 292 -8.87 -0.62 21.38
N THR A 293 -9.39 -0.19 20.23
CA THR A 293 -10.63 -0.71 19.62
C THR A 293 -10.45 -0.79 18.09
N ASN A 294 -11.55 -0.91 17.37
CA ASN A 294 -11.60 -0.96 15.91
C ASN A 294 -12.88 -0.29 15.38
N TRP A 295 -13.16 -0.45 14.10
CA TRP A 295 -14.28 0.16 13.37
C TRP A 295 -15.47 -0.79 13.18
N GLU A 296 -15.51 -1.96 13.85
CA GLU A 296 -16.60 -2.92 13.71
C GLU A 296 -17.97 -2.30 14.03
N GLY A 297 -18.93 -2.49 13.16
CA GLY A 297 -20.30 -2.03 13.29
C GLY A 297 -20.51 -0.52 13.12
N VAL A 298 -19.48 0.30 13.31
CA VAL A 298 -19.56 1.78 13.28
C VAL A 298 -18.95 2.42 12.05
N GLY A 299 -18.00 1.73 11.40
CA GLY A 299 -17.23 2.26 10.29
C GLY A 299 -16.18 3.30 10.70
N VAL A 300 -15.36 3.69 9.74
CA VAL A 300 -14.41 4.80 9.88
C VAL A 300 -15.12 6.08 9.44
N VAL A 301 -15.21 7.03 10.36
CA VAL A 301 -15.91 8.30 10.11
C VAL A 301 -14.90 9.31 9.56
N PRO A 302 -15.09 9.81 8.32
CA PRO A 302 -14.16 10.78 7.74
C PRO A 302 -14.24 12.14 8.43
N GLU A 303 -13.13 12.89 8.44
CA GLU A 303 -13.07 14.26 8.93
C GLU A 303 -13.96 15.20 8.11
N ILE A 304 -14.03 14.96 6.80
CA ILE A 304 -14.84 15.76 5.87
C ILE A 304 -15.94 14.86 5.32
N LYS A 305 -17.13 14.96 5.92
CA LYS A 305 -18.31 14.22 5.48
C LYS A 305 -18.95 14.87 4.27
N ILE A 306 -19.05 14.11 3.20
CA ILE A 306 -19.66 14.53 1.95
C ILE A 306 -20.10 13.29 1.16
N ASP A 307 -21.15 13.42 0.34
CA ASP A 307 -21.63 12.33 -0.49
C ASP A 307 -20.53 11.83 -1.47
N GLN A 308 -20.50 10.53 -1.70
CA GLN A 308 -19.44 9.88 -2.49
C GLN A 308 -19.29 10.46 -3.91
N GLU A 309 -20.38 10.96 -4.51
CA GLU A 309 -20.37 11.58 -5.84
C GLU A 309 -19.57 12.89 -5.86
N ALA A 310 -19.65 13.68 -4.79
CA ALA A 310 -18.95 14.96 -4.66
C ALA A 310 -17.56 14.80 -4.01
N ALA A 311 -17.26 13.65 -3.42
CA ALA A 311 -16.04 13.44 -2.63
C ALA A 311 -14.76 13.56 -3.47
N TYR A 312 -14.78 13.11 -4.72
CA TYR A 312 -13.61 13.20 -5.61
C TYR A 312 -13.22 14.66 -5.87
N ASP A 313 -14.13 15.47 -6.38
CA ASP A 313 -13.85 16.88 -6.74
C ASP A 313 -13.44 17.68 -5.49
N LYS A 314 -14.12 17.44 -4.36
CA LYS A 314 -13.78 18.07 -3.09
C LYS A 314 -12.36 17.70 -2.63
N THR A 315 -11.99 16.43 -2.74
CA THR A 315 -10.66 15.97 -2.33
C THR A 315 -9.57 16.49 -3.24
N VAL A 316 -9.80 16.53 -4.56
CA VAL A 316 -8.86 17.11 -5.52
C VAL A 316 -8.58 18.58 -5.18
N ALA A 317 -9.63 19.38 -4.92
CA ALA A 317 -9.46 20.79 -4.56
C ALA A 317 -8.64 20.96 -3.25
N LEU A 318 -8.94 20.16 -2.23
CA LEU A 318 -8.19 20.17 -0.97
C LEU A 318 -6.72 19.74 -1.15
N ALA A 319 -6.50 18.72 -1.96
CA ALA A 319 -5.17 18.23 -2.24
C ALA A 319 -4.33 19.24 -3.05
N GLN A 320 -4.94 19.98 -3.98
CA GLN A 320 -4.28 21.06 -4.72
C GLN A 320 -3.85 22.20 -3.79
N GLU A 321 -4.71 22.61 -2.86
CA GLU A 321 -4.40 23.63 -1.85
C GLU A 321 -3.26 23.16 -0.94
N ALA A 322 -3.34 21.92 -0.46
CA ALA A 322 -2.28 21.31 0.37
C ALA A 322 -0.96 21.16 -0.39
N ALA A 323 -1.00 20.80 -1.67
CA ALA A 323 0.18 20.68 -2.53
C ALA A 323 0.87 22.04 -2.75
N GLU A 324 0.11 23.13 -2.92
CA GLU A 324 0.66 24.47 -3.02
C GLU A 324 1.34 24.90 -1.73
N ALA A 325 0.70 24.68 -0.58
CA ALA A 325 1.28 24.97 0.73
C ALA A 325 2.57 24.17 0.96
N TYR A 326 2.54 22.86 0.70
CA TYR A 326 3.69 21.97 0.82
C TYR A 326 4.89 22.43 -0.05
N ARG A 327 4.64 22.82 -1.32
CA ARG A 327 5.68 23.40 -2.19
C ARG A 327 6.27 24.69 -1.63
N GLY A 328 5.42 25.55 -1.07
CA GLY A 328 5.84 26.79 -0.43
C GLY A 328 6.80 26.54 0.73
N GLU A 329 6.43 25.65 1.64
CA GLU A 329 7.24 25.24 2.80
C GLU A 329 8.57 24.59 2.36
N LYS A 330 8.53 23.67 1.37
CA LYS A 330 9.75 23.04 0.83
C LYS A 330 10.66 24.06 0.16
N LYS A 331 10.11 24.99 -0.62
CA LYS A 331 10.89 26.08 -1.23
C LYS A 331 11.59 26.93 -0.19
N GLU A 332 10.89 27.31 0.87
CA GLU A 332 11.48 28.06 1.98
C GLU A 332 12.59 27.26 2.68
N GLN A 333 12.32 26.01 3.04
CA GLN A 333 13.30 25.11 3.64
C GLN A 333 14.55 24.97 2.77
N TYR A 334 14.39 24.77 1.46
CA TYR A 334 15.50 24.61 0.52
C TYR A 334 16.28 25.91 0.37
N THR A 335 15.60 27.03 0.28
CA THR A 335 16.23 28.34 0.23
C THR A 335 17.10 28.57 1.47
N ASN A 336 16.59 28.28 2.65
CA ASN A 336 17.34 28.44 3.90
C ASN A 336 18.57 27.53 3.96
N LEU A 337 18.46 26.25 3.54
CA LEU A 337 19.60 25.33 3.49
C LEU A 337 20.70 25.80 2.53
N LEU A 338 20.34 26.31 1.35
CA LEU A 338 21.31 26.86 0.38
C LEU A 338 21.93 28.15 0.83
N LEU A 339 21.17 29.07 1.47
CA LEU A 339 21.70 30.29 2.05
C LEU A 339 22.66 29.99 3.19
N ASP A 340 22.36 29.02 4.04
CA ASP A 340 23.26 28.62 5.12
C ASP A 340 24.54 27.98 4.59
N LEU A 341 24.47 27.16 3.54
CA LEU A 341 25.63 26.61 2.85
C LEU A 341 26.50 27.76 2.26
N SER A 342 25.88 28.73 1.61
CA SER A 342 26.57 29.92 1.08
C SER A 342 27.27 30.70 2.17
N LYS A 343 26.66 30.89 3.35
CA LYS A 343 27.32 31.53 4.51
C LYS A 343 28.52 30.72 5.00
N GLN A 344 28.46 29.38 4.98
CA GLN A 344 29.63 28.55 5.34
C GLN A 344 30.78 28.76 4.37
N PHE A 345 30.51 28.89 3.07
CA PHE A 345 31.55 29.23 2.09
C PHE A 345 32.12 30.64 2.31
N ALA A 346 31.27 31.62 2.60
CA ALA A 346 31.73 33.01 2.85
C ALA A 346 32.62 33.11 4.09
N ASN A 347 32.34 32.34 5.14
CA ASN A 347 33.05 32.37 6.41
C ASN A 347 34.08 31.23 6.57
N TYR A 348 34.51 30.63 5.48
CA TYR A 348 35.41 29.47 5.51
C TYR A 348 36.76 29.79 6.15
N THR A 349 37.19 28.92 7.05
CA THR A 349 38.52 28.91 7.67
C THR A 349 39.10 27.52 7.55
N ALA A 350 40.24 27.37 6.87
CA ALA A 350 40.90 26.10 6.67
C ALA A 350 41.21 25.38 7.99
N GLY A 351 40.95 24.09 8.06
CA GLY A 351 41.14 23.26 9.25
C GLY A 351 40.05 23.37 10.32
N GLN A 352 39.07 24.27 10.15
CA GLN A 352 37.97 24.49 11.12
C GLN A 352 36.59 24.38 10.51
N SER A 353 36.45 24.56 9.20
CA SER A 353 35.13 24.62 8.53
C SER A 353 34.75 23.36 7.76
N GLU A 354 35.65 22.40 7.56
CA GLU A 354 35.43 21.22 6.72
C GLU A 354 34.28 20.33 7.24
N GLU A 355 34.22 20.09 8.56
CA GLU A 355 33.14 19.30 9.17
C GLU A 355 31.77 20.00 9.02
N THR A 356 31.77 21.34 9.15
CA THR A 356 30.57 22.15 9.00
C THR A 356 30.08 22.13 7.56
N ILE A 357 30.95 22.23 6.57
CA ILE A 357 30.63 22.11 5.15
C ILE A 357 30.05 20.73 4.86
N LEU A 358 30.72 19.67 5.32
CA LEU A 358 30.20 18.29 5.17
C LEU A 358 28.79 18.14 5.78
N ALA A 359 28.58 18.67 6.98
CA ALA A 359 27.27 18.59 7.64
C ALA A 359 26.17 19.32 6.85
N HIS A 360 26.45 20.48 6.26
CA HIS A 360 25.47 21.22 5.45
C HIS A 360 25.23 20.56 4.09
N LEU A 361 26.27 20.06 3.42
CA LEU A 361 26.12 19.28 2.19
C LEU A 361 25.35 17.99 2.43
N THR A 362 25.55 17.33 3.59
CA THR A 362 24.77 16.14 4.00
C THR A 362 23.30 16.49 4.16
N LYS A 363 22.96 17.62 4.79
CA LYS A 363 21.57 18.09 4.88
C LYS A 363 20.95 18.33 3.50
N CYS A 364 21.70 19.02 2.60
CA CYS A 364 21.24 19.27 1.24
C CYS A 364 21.06 17.98 0.43
N LYS A 365 21.96 16.99 0.58
CA LYS A 365 21.83 15.66 -0.03
C LYS A 365 20.59 14.92 0.49
N ASN A 366 20.40 14.88 1.81
CA ASN A 366 19.27 14.20 2.44
C ASN A 366 17.93 14.85 2.07
N ALA A 367 17.90 16.18 1.94
CA ALA A 367 16.77 16.93 1.41
C ALA A 367 16.61 16.80 -0.12
N ARG A 368 17.51 16.08 -0.80
CA ARG A 368 17.53 15.86 -2.27
C ARG A 368 17.62 17.14 -3.10
N ILE A 369 18.19 18.20 -2.52
CA ILE A 369 18.42 19.48 -3.19
C ILE A 369 19.67 19.41 -4.04
N LEU A 370 20.74 18.79 -3.53
CA LEU A 370 22.03 18.63 -4.19
C LEU A 370 22.34 17.14 -4.38
N ARG A 371 22.68 16.78 -5.61
CA ARG A 371 23.22 15.47 -5.99
C ARG A 371 24.73 15.57 -6.14
N GLU A 372 25.41 14.46 -6.39
CA GLU A 372 26.85 14.38 -6.62
C GLU A 372 27.36 15.45 -7.59
N GLY A 373 26.73 15.53 -8.79
CA GLY A 373 27.12 16.49 -9.82
C GLY A 373 26.89 17.95 -9.42
N ASP A 374 25.83 18.23 -8.66
CA ASP A 374 25.53 19.57 -8.16
C ASP A 374 26.60 20.01 -7.13
N ILE A 375 26.99 19.12 -6.20
CA ILE A 375 28.08 19.38 -5.23
C ILE A 375 29.40 19.53 -5.95
N ASN A 376 29.64 18.70 -6.97
CA ASN A 376 30.84 18.80 -7.82
C ASN A 376 30.92 20.16 -8.52
N GLY A 377 29.79 20.63 -9.06
CA GLY A 377 29.66 21.95 -9.67
C GLY A 377 30.01 23.09 -8.70
N LEU A 378 29.52 23.03 -7.44
CA LEU A 378 29.86 23.99 -6.40
C LEU A 378 31.37 24.00 -6.12
N GLY A 379 32.02 22.83 -6.12
CA GLY A 379 33.48 22.75 -5.96
C GLY A 379 34.22 23.47 -7.08
N TYR A 380 33.84 23.24 -8.34
CA TYR A 380 34.43 23.89 -9.49
C TYR A 380 34.13 25.40 -9.57
N GLU A 381 32.94 25.84 -9.13
CA GLU A 381 32.63 27.26 -8.97
C GLU A 381 33.65 27.95 -8.05
N GLN A 382 33.91 27.36 -6.87
CA GLN A 382 34.88 27.88 -5.93
C GLN A 382 36.34 27.83 -6.47
N LEU A 383 36.67 26.80 -7.24
CA LEU A 383 37.99 26.56 -7.78
C LEU A 383 38.33 27.52 -8.93
N MET A 384 37.41 27.68 -9.87
CA MET A 384 37.69 28.30 -11.19
C MET A 384 37.15 29.73 -11.32
N GLN A 385 36.06 30.06 -10.63
CA GLN A 385 35.42 31.38 -10.72
C GLN A 385 35.79 32.27 -9.53
N GLU A 386 35.80 31.72 -8.33
CA GLU A 386 36.07 32.47 -7.10
C GLU A 386 37.55 32.44 -6.69
N GLU A 387 38.37 31.66 -7.39
CA GLU A 387 39.80 31.44 -7.10
C GLU A 387 40.10 31.07 -5.62
N ARG A 388 39.20 30.18 -5.06
CA ARG A 388 39.25 29.77 -3.65
C ARG A 388 39.54 28.26 -3.52
N PRO A 389 40.76 27.81 -3.84
CA PRO A 389 41.06 26.39 -3.97
C PRO A 389 40.96 25.60 -2.66
N GLN A 390 41.10 26.22 -1.48
CA GLN A 390 40.97 25.57 -0.19
C GLN A 390 39.50 25.19 0.11
N ILE A 391 38.55 26.03 -0.28
CA ILE A 391 37.12 25.74 -0.14
C ILE A 391 36.71 24.62 -1.14
N ALA A 392 37.20 24.72 -2.38
CA ALA A 392 36.97 23.69 -3.38
C ALA A 392 37.45 22.31 -2.89
N GLU A 393 38.67 22.28 -2.29
CA GLU A 393 39.20 21.05 -1.67
C GLU A 393 38.26 20.50 -0.60
N ALA A 394 37.73 21.34 0.29
CA ALA A 394 36.81 20.95 1.35
C ALA A 394 35.48 20.40 0.77
N ILE A 395 34.94 21.02 -0.28
CA ILE A 395 33.71 20.58 -0.96
C ILE A 395 33.94 19.24 -1.65
N PHE A 396 35.02 19.07 -2.42
CA PHE A 396 35.32 17.83 -3.12
C PHE A 396 35.60 16.69 -2.13
N ARG A 397 36.33 16.95 -1.03
CA ARG A 397 36.52 16.01 0.06
C ARG A 397 35.18 15.57 0.65
N ALA A 398 34.26 16.49 0.94
CA ALA A 398 32.93 16.16 1.40
C ALA A 398 32.18 15.31 0.39
N ASN A 399 32.31 15.61 -0.91
CA ASN A 399 31.68 14.82 -1.98
C ASN A 399 32.19 13.36 -2.03
N THR A 400 33.48 13.11 -1.79
CA THR A 400 34.02 11.73 -1.68
C THR A 400 33.42 10.97 -0.51
N LEU A 401 33.15 11.65 0.61
CA LEU A 401 32.51 11.03 1.79
C LEU A 401 31.01 10.75 1.55
N LEU A 402 30.35 11.61 0.79
CA LEU A 402 28.93 11.46 0.46
C LEU A 402 28.67 10.44 -0.64
N TYR A 403 29.62 10.25 -1.57
CA TYR A 403 29.50 9.34 -2.73
C TYR A 403 30.77 8.48 -2.91
N PRO A 404 31.10 7.60 -1.94
CA PRO A 404 32.40 6.91 -1.88
C PRO A 404 32.65 5.89 -3.02
N ASN A 405 31.63 5.58 -3.81
CA ASN A 405 31.71 4.62 -4.92
C ASN A 405 31.76 5.30 -6.30
N SER A 406 31.80 6.64 -6.37
CA SER A 406 31.89 7.37 -7.62
C SER A 406 33.34 7.70 -7.95
N ALA A 407 33.81 7.31 -9.13
CA ALA A 407 35.16 7.65 -9.63
C ALA A 407 35.34 9.17 -9.83
N ASN A 408 34.29 9.84 -10.31
CA ASN A 408 34.31 11.27 -10.62
C ASN A 408 34.62 12.15 -9.40
N VAL A 409 34.12 11.82 -8.20
CA VAL A 409 34.37 12.64 -7.02
C VAL A 409 35.81 12.58 -6.55
N TYR A 410 36.48 11.44 -6.75
CA TYR A 410 37.91 11.31 -6.42
C TYR A 410 38.80 11.99 -7.46
N ASP A 411 38.43 11.99 -8.72
CA ASP A 411 39.13 12.73 -9.78
C ASP A 411 39.10 14.24 -9.50
N SER A 412 37.92 14.80 -9.22
CA SER A 412 37.75 16.21 -8.90
C SER A 412 38.49 16.61 -7.60
N TYR A 413 38.50 15.72 -6.58
CA TYR A 413 39.25 15.94 -5.36
C TYR A 413 40.76 15.91 -5.62
N GLY A 414 41.23 14.98 -6.47
CA GLY A 414 42.63 14.92 -6.91
C GLY A 414 43.07 16.21 -7.60
N GLU A 415 42.22 16.82 -8.42
CA GLU A 415 42.53 18.11 -9.08
C GLU A 415 42.68 19.26 -8.08
N ALA A 416 41.76 19.40 -7.14
CA ALA A 416 41.85 20.44 -6.12
C ALA A 416 43.13 20.29 -5.25
N LEU A 417 43.45 19.05 -4.85
CA LEU A 417 44.68 18.75 -4.12
C LEU A 417 45.94 19.13 -4.91
N MET A 418 45.96 18.83 -6.24
CA MET A 418 47.06 19.17 -7.11
C MET A 418 47.23 20.68 -7.18
N LEU A 419 46.16 21.46 -7.33
CA LEU A 419 46.19 22.93 -7.36
C LEU A 419 46.58 23.54 -6.02
N ASN A 420 46.28 22.91 -4.91
CA ASN A 420 46.73 23.28 -3.59
C ASN A 420 48.17 22.81 -3.25
N GLY A 421 48.89 22.20 -4.20
CA GLY A 421 50.27 21.74 -4.05
C GLY A 421 50.45 20.46 -3.22
N LYS A 422 49.35 19.75 -2.91
CA LYS A 422 49.31 18.48 -2.18
C LYS A 422 49.44 17.30 -3.14
N LEU A 423 50.58 17.20 -3.84
CA LEU A 423 50.78 16.31 -4.96
C LEU A 423 50.64 14.80 -4.60
N GLU A 424 51.19 14.39 -3.44
CA GLU A 424 51.11 13.01 -2.99
C GLU A 424 49.67 12.57 -2.72
N GLU A 425 48.86 13.43 -2.09
CA GLU A 425 47.45 13.19 -1.82
C GLU A 425 46.62 13.21 -3.12
N SER A 426 46.99 14.08 -4.07
CA SER A 426 46.38 14.16 -5.40
C SER A 426 46.54 12.84 -6.14
N VAL A 427 47.76 12.29 -6.21
CA VAL A 427 48.05 11.00 -6.88
C VAL A 427 47.20 9.88 -6.26
N LYS A 428 47.14 9.77 -4.93
CA LYS A 428 46.30 8.75 -4.24
C LYS A 428 44.84 8.85 -4.61
N ASN A 429 44.27 10.04 -4.75
CA ASN A 429 42.88 10.22 -5.12
C ASN A 429 42.63 9.89 -6.60
N TYR A 430 43.53 10.27 -7.49
CA TYR A 430 43.46 9.84 -8.89
C TYR A 430 43.61 8.32 -9.05
N GLU A 431 44.48 7.66 -8.28
CA GLU A 431 44.56 6.19 -8.23
C GLU A 431 43.22 5.57 -7.82
N ARG A 432 42.57 6.14 -6.80
CA ARG A 432 41.24 5.69 -6.36
C ARG A 432 40.18 5.88 -7.45
N ALA A 433 40.21 7.02 -8.15
CA ALA A 433 39.31 7.30 -9.28
C ALA A 433 39.47 6.25 -10.39
N VAL A 434 40.72 5.96 -10.79
CA VAL A 434 41.02 4.94 -11.80
C VAL A 434 40.55 3.55 -11.36
N ALA A 435 40.79 3.17 -10.08
CA ALA A 435 40.37 1.87 -9.55
C ALA A 435 38.83 1.71 -9.61
N LEU A 436 38.08 2.72 -9.16
CA LEU A 436 36.63 2.74 -9.22
C LEU A 436 36.09 2.75 -10.65
N ALA A 437 36.74 3.49 -11.54
CA ALA A 437 36.35 3.52 -12.95
C ALA A 437 36.54 2.16 -13.66
N VAL A 438 37.57 1.41 -13.29
CA VAL A 438 37.76 0.03 -13.76
C VAL A 438 36.67 -0.90 -13.19
N GLU A 439 36.40 -0.80 -11.89
CA GLU A 439 35.39 -1.61 -11.22
C GLU A 439 33.98 -1.37 -11.78
N ASN A 440 33.65 -0.11 -12.08
CA ASN A 440 32.31 0.32 -12.53
C ASN A 440 32.17 0.37 -14.07
N GLU A 441 33.19 -0.02 -14.83
CA GLU A 441 33.21 0.10 -16.31
C GLU A 441 32.91 1.53 -16.79
N ASP A 442 33.46 2.55 -16.09
CA ASP A 442 33.17 3.98 -16.32
C ASP A 442 33.76 4.43 -17.67
N GLY A 443 32.95 5.09 -18.50
CA GLY A 443 33.36 5.62 -19.79
C GLY A 443 34.46 6.68 -19.74
N ASN A 444 34.72 7.27 -18.58
CA ASN A 444 35.76 8.29 -18.35
C ASN A 444 37.11 7.72 -17.91
N LEU A 445 37.29 6.40 -17.89
CA LEU A 445 38.50 5.74 -17.43
C LEU A 445 39.77 6.31 -18.05
N GLU A 446 39.80 6.59 -19.36
CA GLU A 446 40.98 7.15 -20.05
C GLU A 446 41.27 8.60 -19.64
N LEU A 447 40.25 9.38 -19.30
CA LEU A 447 40.42 10.72 -18.70
C LEU A 447 41.12 10.61 -17.34
N PHE A 448 40.61 9.75 -16.45
CA PHE A 448 41.18 9.58 -15.12
C PHE A 448 42.61 9.06 -15.13
N ARG A 449 42.94 8.13 -16.08
CA ARG A 449 44.35 7.69 -16.30
C ARG A 449 45.28 8.82 -16.72
N ARG A 450 44.81 9.69 -17.60
CA ARG A 450 45.57 10.87 -18.04
C ARG A 450 45.81 11.85 -16.89
N ASN A 451 44.78 12.08 -16.06
CA ASN A 451 44.90 12.98 -14.90
C ASN A 451 45.87 12.41 -13.87
N LEU A 452 45.82 11.09 -13.62
CA LEU A 452 46.79 10.39 -12.76
C LEU A 452 48.22 10.54 -13.29
N ALA A 453 48.46 10.28 -14.57
CA ALA A 453 49.78 10.42 -15.17
C ALA A 453 50.37 11.83 -15.08
N ASN A 454 49.51 12.85 -15.26
CA ASN A 454 49.90 14.26 -15.08
C ASN A 454 50.29 14.58 -13.63
N ALA A 455 49.50 14.12 -12.66
CA ALA A 455 49.80 14.35 -11.24
C ALA A 455 51.07 13.62 -10.80
N THR A 456 51.28 12.37 -11.24
CA THR A 456 52.51 11.59 -10.99
C THR A 456 53.76 12.30 -11.54
N SER A 457 53.69 12.75 -12.80
CA SER A 457 54.82 13.50 -13.42
C SER A 457 55.17 14.79 -12.69
N LYS A 458 54.17 15.52 -12.16
CA LYS A 458 54.40 16.72 -11.33
C LYS A 458 55.01 16.38 -9.99
N LEU A 459 54.66 15.28 -9.39
CA LEU A 459 55.23 14.81 -8.13
C LEU A 459 56.70 14.43 -8.31
N GLU A 460 57.03 13.64 -9.33
CA GLU A 460 58.41 13.26 -9.69
C GLU A 460 59.32 14.46 -10.04
N ALA A 461 58.75 15.50 -10.66
CA ALA A 461 59.50 16.71 -10.99
C ALA A 461 59.80 17.62 -9.77
N LYS A 462 59.14 17.39 -8.64
CA LYS A 462 59.31 18.11 -7.40
C LYS A 462 60.34 17.48 -6.45
N GLU A 463 60.55 16.16 -6.58
CA GLU A 463 61.61 15.41 -5.92
C GLU A 463 63.00 15.69 -6.57
#